data_a06963fc5e09e3b08edd2ea77495ce0a
#
_entry.id   a06963fc5e09e3b08edd2ea77495ce0a
#
_cell.length_a   1.000
_cell.length_b   1.000
_cell.length_c   1.000
_cell.angle_alpha   90.00
_cell.angle_beta   90.00
_cell.angle_gamma   90.00
#
_symmetry.space_group_name_H-M   'P 1'
#
loop_
_entity.id
_entity.type
_entity.pdbx_description
1 polymer ?
#
loop_
_entity_poly.entity_id
_entity_poly.type
_entity_poly.pdbx_seq_one_letter_code
_entity_poly.pdbx_strand_id
1 'polypeptide(L)'
;MVLQLIAGRASATFLASGVRGLATAKLPDLTYDYGALQPAISGQIMELHHKKHHQAYITNYNAAIEKYAEAEGKGDVAAMIALQGAIKFNGGGHVNHSIFWTNLVPSKDAAPASGELLQLIEARYKSMDAFKAAFSAAAAGVQGSGWGWLGYNKATGGVEIATTANQDPLSTLGLVPLLGVDVWEHAYYLDYKNVRPDYLKAIWQVVNWKNVAERLAAAK
;
A
#
# COMPACT_ATOMS: atom_id res chain seq x y z
N MET A 1 13.10 9.92 -73.98
CA MET A 1 12.26 10.42 -72.88
C MET A 1 12.61 9.59 -71.62
N VAL A 2 13.50 10.14 -70.82
CA VAL A 2 14.09 9.43 -69.64
C VAL A 2 13.39 9.97 -68.43
N LEU A 3 12.68 9.10 -67.69
CA LEU A 3 12.06 9.41 -66.38
C LEU A 3 13.12 9.26 -65.29
N GLN A 4 13.46 10.38 -64.62
CA GLN A 4 14.26 10.36 -63.41
C GLN A 4 13.36 10.11 -62.19
N LEU A 5 13.60 8.99 -61.47
CA LEU A 5 13.03 8.74 -60.14
C LEU A 5 13.82 9.56 -59.10
N ILE A 6 13.13 10.47 -58.42
CA ILE A 6 13.66 11.18 -57.28
C ILE A 6 13.34 10.35 -56.03
N ALA A 7 14.36 9.72 -55.43
CA ALA A 7 14.25 9.07 -54.16
C ALA A 7 14.32 10.10 -53.01
N GLY A 8 13.16 10.44 -52.43
CA GLY A 8 13.09 11.27 -51.23
C GLY A 8 13.51 10.47 -50.01
N ARG A 9 14.65 10.84 -49.41
CA ARG A 9 15.04 10.34 -48.07
C ARG A 9 14.18 11.03 -47.00
N ALA A 10 13.26 10.30 -46.42
CA ALA A 10 12.60 10.74 -45.19
C ALA A 10 13.60 10.63 -44.03
N SER A 11 14.11 11.76 -43.57
CA SER A 11 14.83 11.83 -42.28
C SER A 11 13.83 11.66 -41.14
N ALA A 12 13.81 10.51 -40.53
CA ALA A 12 13.10 10.32 -39.28
C ALA A 12 13.87 11.05 -38.15
N THR A 13 13.41 12.24 -37.80
CA THR A 13 13.88 12.96 -36.63
C THR A 13 13.36 12.21 -35.39
N PHE A 14 14.22 11.39 -34.78
CA PHE A 14 13.98 10.87 -33.45
C PHE A 14 13.99 12.06 -32.48
N LEU A 15 12.84 12.51 -32.07
CA LEU A 15 12.70 13.41 -30.94
C LEU A 15 13.26 12.69 -29.71
N ALA A 16 14.42 13.16 -29.23
CA ALA A 16 14.96 12.72 -27.95
C ALA A 16 13.90 12.97 -26.86
N SER A 17 13.23 11.90 -26.46
CA SER A 17 12.32 11.91 -25.32
C SER A 17 13.15 12.30 -24.12
N GLY A 18 12.95 13.51 -23.58
CA GLY A 18 13.63 13.96 -22.39
C GLY A 18 13.50 12.92 -21.29
N VAL A 19 14.61 12.47 -20.73
CA VAL A 19 14.66 11.57 -19.57
C VAL A 19 13.86 12.24 -18.46
N ARG A 20 12.61 11.83 -18.25
CA ARG A 20 11.87 12.17 -17.04
C ARG A 20 12.68 11.61 -15.91
N GLY A 21 13.16 12.48 -15.01
CA GLY A 21 13.90 12.04 -13.83
C GLY A 21 13.09 10.96 -13.12
N LEU A 22 13.75 9.85 -12.77
CA LEU A 22 13.13 8.74 -12.04
C LEU A 22 12.48 9.28 -10.76
N ALA A 23 11.18 9.07 -10.61
CA ALA A 23 10.49 9.40 -9.38
C ALA A 23 10.96 8.43 -8.28
N THR A 24 11.85 8.90 -7.41
CA THR A 24 12.32 8.12 -6.25
C THR A 24 11.30 8.19 -5.11
N ALA A 25 11.00 7.04 -4.51
CA ALA A 25 10.20 6.98 -3.29
C ALA A 25 10.99 7.58 -2.10
N LYS A 26 10.27 8.23 -1.20
CA LYS A 26 10.81 8.80 0.04
C LYS A 26 10.00 8.30 1.23
N LEU A 27 10.66 8.15 2.38
CA LEU A 27 9.97 7.81 3.62
C LEU A 27 9.05 8.97 4.01
N PRO A 28 7.72 8.76 4.11
CA PRO A 28 6.82 9.80 4.56
C PRO A 28 7.00 10.04 6.06
N ASP A 29 6.91 11.29 6.48
CA ASP A 29 6.88 11.62 7.91
C ASP A 29 5.56 11.12 8.54
N LEU A 30 5.62 10.71 9.81
CA LEU A 30 4.45 10.42 10.61
C LEU A 30 3.85 11.72 11.14
N THR A 31 2.52 11.79 11.23
CA THR A 31 1.80 12.95 11.81
C THR A 31 1.69 12.87 13.33
N TYR A 32 2.28 11.85 13.95
CA TYR A 32 2.25 11.58 15.39
C TYR A 32 3.59 10.96 15.84
N ASP A 33 3.91 11.11 17.13
CA ASP A 33 5.12 10.52 17.71
C ASP A 33 5.05 9.00 17.77
N TYR A 34 6.20 8.31 17.74
CA TYR A 34 6.26 6.85 17.79
C TYR A 34 5.52 6.24 19.00
N GLY A 35 5.56 6.91 20.15
CA GLY A 35 4.86 6.45 21.36
C GLY A 35 3.37 6.76 21.42
N ALA A 36 2.82 7.49 20.45
CA ALA A 36 1.47 8.04 20.53
C ALA A 36 0.34 7.00 20.32
N LEU A 37 0.67 5.83 19.78
CA LEU A 37 -0.30 4.74 19.54
C LEU A 37 -0.39 3.74 20.71
N GLN A 38 0.34 3.97 21.80
CA GLN A 38 0.24 3.15 22.99
C GLN A 38 -1.16 3.26 23.63
N PRO A 39 -1.68 2.15 24.24
CA PRO A 39 -1.05 0.84 24.41
C PRO A 39 -1.23 -0.10 23.20
N ALA A 40 -1.90 0.30 22.12
CA ALA A 40 -2.21 -0.58 20.99
C ALA A 40 -0.98 -1.01 20.21
N ILE A 41 0.00 -0.11 20.03
CA ILE A 41 1.29 -0.39 19.39
C ILE A 41 2.37 0.36 20.15
N SER A 42 3.44 -0.31 20.55
CA SER A 42 4.55 0.32 21.28
C SER A 42 5.37 1.25 20.38
N GLY A 43 5.99 2.26 21.00
CA GLY A 43 6.91 3.16 20.31
C GLY A 43 8.10 2.41 19.69
N GLN A 44 8.54 1.31 20.32
CA GLN A 44 9.62 0.46 19.80
C GLN A 44 9.24 -0.19 18.47
N ILE A 45 8.02 -0.76 18.37
CA ILE A 45 7.51 -1.32 17.12
C ILE A 45 7.41 -0.21 16.08
N MET A 46 6.79 0.92 16.42
CA MET A 46 6.58 2.01 15.47
C MET A 46 7.89 2.54 14.89
N GLU A 47 8.92 2.72 15.71
CA GLU A 47 10.22 3.19 15.24
C GLU A 47 10.92 2.18 14.33
N LEU A 48 10.95 0.90 14.72
CA LEU A 48 11.53 -0.19 13.91
C LEU A 48 10.77 -0.35 12.59
N HIS A 49 9.45 -0.37 12.66
CA HIS A 49 8.57 -0.58 11.52
C HIS A 49 8.69 0.55 10.49
N HIS A 50 8.75 1.81 10.95
CA HIS A 50 8.90 2.97 10.09
C HIS A 50 10.34 3.14 9.58
N LYS A 51 11.34 3.27 10.49
CA LYS A 51 12.72 3.61 10.13
C LYS A 51 13.53 2.45 9.56
N LYS A 52 13.13 1.19 9.81
CA LYS A 52 13.87 0.01 9.33
C LYS A 52 13.10 -0.72 8.24
N HIS A 53 11.91 -1.22 8.51
CA HIS A 53 11.16 -2.02 7.52
C HIS A 53 10.69 -1.16 6.35
N HIS A 54 9.95 -0.07 6.58
CA HIS A 54 9.48 0.79 5.48
C HIS A 54 10.65 1.44 4.74
N GLN A 55 11.67 1.94 5.44
CA GLN A 55 12.86 2.49 4.79
C GLN A 55 13.59 1.47 3.92
N ALA A 56 13.67 0.20 4.33
CA ALA A 56 14.29 -0.84 3.52
C ALA A 56 13.53 -1.09 2.21
N TYR A 57 12.19 -1.11 2.26
CA TYR A 57 11.38 -1.22 1.04
C TYR A 57 11.65 -0.06 0.07
N ILE A 58 11.73 1.17 0.58
CA ILE A 58 12.02 2.36 -0.23
C ILE A 58 13.41 2.26 -0.87
N THR A 59 14.42 1.92 -0.08
CA THR A 59 15.80 1.80 -0.56
C THR A 59 15.91 0.75 -1.67
N ASN A 60 15.32 -0.42 -1.45
CA ASN A 60 15.35 -1.52 -2.42
C ASN A 60 14.49 -1.22 -3.67
N TYR A 61 13.35 -0.56 -3.51
CA TYR A 61 12.53 -0.11 -4.63
C TYR A 61 13.29 0.88 -5.51
N ASN A 62 13.90 1.90 -4.93
CA ASN A 62 14.66 2.91 -5.67
C ASN A 62 15.83 2.27 -6.44
N ALA A 63 16.57 1.36 -5.80
CA ALA A 63 17.64 0.63 -6.46
C ALA A 63 17.13 -0.28 -7.61
N ALA A 64 15.95 -0.88 -7.47
CA ALA A 64 15.36 -1.70 -8.52
C ALA A 64 14.87 -0.85 -9.70
N ILE A 65 14.29 0.32 -9.45
CA ILE A 65 13.86 1.27 -10.50
C ILE A 65 15.05 1.84 -11.25
N GLU A 66 16.14 2.17 -10.58
CA GLU A 66 17.37 2.63 -11.22
C GLU A 66 17.92 1.58 -12.20
N LYS A 67 18.05 0.32 -11.76
CA LYS A 67 18.46 -0.80 -12.62
C LYS A 67 17.47 -1.05 -13.76
N TYR A 68 16.18 -0.88 -13.52
CA TYR A 68 15.16 -1.02 -14.56
C TYR A 68 15.34 0.02 -15.66
N ALA A 69 15.57 1.29 -15.28
CA ALA A 69 15.81 2.35 -16.26
C ALA A 69 17.11 2.15 -17.07
N GLU A 70 18.17 1.62 -16.44
CA GLU A 70 19.40 1.23 -17.16
C GLU A 70 19.13 0.13 -18.19
N ALA A 71 18.37 -0.90 -17.80
CA ALA A 71 18.00 -2.01 -18.69
C ALA A 71 17.11 -1.50 -19.85
N GLU A 72 16.14 -0.63 -19.55
CA GLU A 72 15.27 0.00 -20.54
C GLU A 72 16.10 0.82 -21.54
N GLY A 73 17.03 1.64 -21.07
CA GLY A 73 17.92 2.44 -21.91
C GLY A 73 18.82 1.59 -22.83
N LYS A 74 19.11 0.35 -22.46
CA LYS A 74 19.88 -0.63 -23.25
C LYS A 74 19.01 -1.54 -24.12
N GLY A 75 17.67 -1.47 -23.99
CA GLY A 75 16.75 -2.40 -24.63
C GLY A 75 16.83 -3.83 -24.09
N ASP A 76 17.36 -4.03 -22.86
CA ASP A 76 17.52 -5.34 -22.23
C ASP A 76 16.20 -5.80 -21.58
N VAL A 77 15.33 -6.37 -22.41
CA VAL A 77 14.00 -6.85 -21.98
C VAL A 77 14.11 -7.95 -20.91
N ALA A 78 15.13 -8.80 -21.00
CA ALA A 78 15.31 -9.88 -20.03
C ALA A 78 15.63 -9.34 -18.63
N ALA A 79 16.53 -8.38 -18.54
CA ALA A 79 16.83 -7.70 -17.27
C ALA A 79 15.61 -6.93 -16.73
N MET A 80 14.84 -6.26 -17.58
CA MET A 80 13.59 -5.57 -17.18
C MET A 80 12.58 -6.55 -16.56
N ILE A 81 12.40 -7.72 -17.17
CA ILE A 81 11.50 -8.76 -16.65
C ILE A 81 12.00 -9.30 -15.30
N ALA A 82 13.29 -9.57 -15.18
CA ALA A 82 13.90 -10.08 -13.95
C ALA A 82 13.73 -9.13 -12.75
N LEU A 83 13.61 -7.84 -12.98
CA LEU A 83 13.42 -6.82 -11.93
C LEU A 83 11.97 -6.68 -11.45
N GLN A 84 10.97 -7.19 -12.18
CA GLN A 84 9.55 -7.01 -11.87
C GLN A 84 9.17 -7.49 -10.46
N GLY A 85 9.72 -8.65 -10.04
CA GLY A 85 9.48 -9.19 -8.69
C GLY A 85 9.96 -8.25 -7.57
N ALA A 86 11.17 -7.71 -7.71
CA ALA A 86 11.74 -6.77 -6.74
C ALA A 86 10.96 -5.43 -6.72
N ILE A 87 10.56 -4.92 -7.88
CA ILE A 87 9.77 -3.70 -8.00
C ILE A 87 8.40 -3.88 -7.36
N LYS A 88 7.69 -4.99 -7.67
CA LYS A 88 6.37 -5.28 -7.11
C LYS A 88 6.44 -5.43 -5.59
N PHE A 89 7.40 -6.20 -5.07
CA PHE A 89 7.53 -6.47 -3.64
C PHE A 89 7.89 -5.20 -2.85
N ASN A 90 8.96 -4.52 -3.25
CA ASN A 90 9.43 -3.34 -2.50
C ASN A 90 8.54 -2.10 -2.75
N GLY A 91 8.06 -1.91 -3.97
CA GLY A 91 7.09 -0.86 -4.29
C GLY A 91 5.77 -1.07 -3.58
N GLY A 92 5.28 -2.32 -3.55
CA GLY A 92 4.11 -2.70 -2.76
C GLY A 92 4.30 -2.43 -1.27
N GLY A 93 5.47 -2.80 -0.71
CA GLY A 93 5.83 -2.49 0.67
C GLY A 93 5.77 -1.00 0.96
N HIS A 94 6.35 -0.16 0.08
CA HIS A 94 6.26 1.29 0.24
C HIS A 94 4.81 1.81 0.20
N VAL A 95 4.02 1.37 -0.78
CA VAL A 95 2.61 1.80 -0.92
C VAL A 95 1.78 1.37 0.28
N ASN A 96 1.87 0.10 0.69
CA ASN A 96 1.10 -0.45 1.80
C ASN A 96 1.40 0.29 3.12
N HIS A 97 2.68 0.51 3.43
CA HIS A 97 3.08 1.21 4.64
C HIS A 97 2.70 2.69 4.62
N SER A 98 2.78 3.36 3.45
CA SER A 98 2.33 4.75 3.31
C SER A 98 0.84 4.91 3.60
N ILE A 99 0.03 3.91 3.24
CA ILE A 99 -1.39 3.86 3.59
C ILE A 99 -1.55 3.60 5.10
N PHE A 100 -0.85 2.60 5.62
CA PHE A 100 -0.93 2.19 7.02
C PHE A 100 -0.67 3.34 8.00
N TRP A 101 0.38 4.13 7.78
CA TRP A 101 0.69 5.26 8.66
C TRP A 101 -0.44 6.29 8.74
N THR A 102 -1.10 6.58 7.64
CA THR A 102 -2.23 7.53 7.60
C THR A 102 -3.53 6.94 8.12
N ASN A 103 -3.67 5.62 8.06
CA ASN A 103 -4.80 4.89 8.64
C ASN A 103 -4.77 4.81 10.18
N LEU A 104 -3.68 5.27 10.81
CA LEU A 104 -3.52 5.26 12.26
C LEU A 104 -3.56 6.68 12.84
N VAL A 105 -4.03 6.79 14.08
CA VAL A 105 -4.12 8.03 14.85
C VAL A 105 -4.07 7.70 16.35
N PRO A 106 -3.54 8.59 17.20
CA PRO A 106 -3.62 8.39 18.66
C PRO A 106 -5.05 8.15 19.12
N SER A 107 -5.25 7.21 20.06
CA SER A 107 -6.61 6.82 20.50
C SER A 107 -7.46 7.97 21.05
N LYS A 108 -6.83 8.99 21.64
CA LYS A 108 -7.50 10.21 22.11
C LYS A 108 -8.08 11.07 20.97
N ASP A 109 -7.54 10.92 19.77
CA ASP A 109 -7.94 11.66 18.56
C ASP A 109 -8.77 10.79 17.62
N ALA A 110 -8.96 9.50 17.96
CA ALA A 110 -9.74 8.56 17.16
C ALA A 110 -11.24 8.88 17.30
N ALA A 111 -11.89 9.11 16.17
CA ALA A 111 -13.33 9.28 16.07
C ALA A 111 -13.97 8.03 15.44
N PRO A 112 -15.23 7.70 15.76
CA PRO A 112 -15.91 6.55 15.11
C PRO A 112 -16.13 6.82 13.61
N ALA A 113 -16.25 5.73 12.85
CA ALA A 113 -16.67 5.83 11.45
C ALA A 113 -18.05 6.48 11.36
N SER A 114 -18.25 7.30 10.33
CA SER A 114 -19.49 8.04 10.13
C SER A 114 -19.81 8.26 8.66
N GLY A 115 -20.94 8.85 8.38
CA GLY A 115 -21.36 9.24 7.03
C GLY A 115 -21.44 8.04 6.07
N GLU A 116 -21.08 8.25 4.83
CA GLU A 116 -21.20 7.25 3.76
C GLU A 116 -20.34 6.01 3.99
N LEU A 117 -19.14 6.16 4.56
CA LEU A 117 -18.27 5.01 4.90
C LEU A 117 -19.00 4.05 5.85
N LEU A 118 -19.62 4.58 6.90
CA LEU A 118 -20.39 3.77 7.85
C LEU A 118 -21.58 3.09 7.14
N GLN A 119 -22.31 3.81 6.31
CA GLN A 119 -23.45 3.26 5.56
C GLN A 119 -23.04 2.09 4.67
N LEU A 120 -21.92 2.21 3.94
CA LEU A 120 -21.42 1.13 3.09
C LEU A 120 -20.95 -0.09 3.91
N ILE A 121 -20.28 0.14 5.03
CA ILE A 121 -19.88 -0.92 5.94
C ILE A 121 -21.09 -1.66 6.50
N GLU A 122 -22.10 -0.92 7.00
CA GLU A 122 -23.31 -1.51 7.59
C GLU A 122 -24.21 -2.20 6.56
N ALA A 123 -24.29 -1.66 5.36
CA ALA A 123 -25.00 -2.31 4.26
C ALA A 123 -24.42 -3.69 3.94
N ARG A 124 -23.08 -3.83 3.99
CA ARG A 124 -22.37 -5.07 3.67
C ARG A 124 -22.27 -6.03 4.84
N TYR A 125 -22.00 -5.51 6.07
CA TYR A 125 -21.65 -6.33 7.25
C TYR A 125 -22.67 -6.23 8.38
N LYS A 126 -23.71 -5.43 8.25
CA LYS A 126 -24.83 -5.21 9.20
C LYS A 126 -24.50 -4.28 10.36
N SER A 127 -23.27 -4.29 10.85
CA SER A 127 -22.81 -3.37 11.91
C SER A 127 -21.30 -3.21 11.87
N MET A 128 -20.78 -2.19 12.54
CA MET A 128 -19.34 -2.00 12.73
C MET A 128 -18.71 -3.15 13.51
N ASP A 129 -19.38 -3.70 14.49
CA ASP A 129 -18.84 -4.82 15.27
C ASP A 129 -18.74 -6.10 14.44
N ALA A 130 -19.76 -6.39 13.62
CA ALA A 130 -19.73 -7.51 12.69
C ALA A 130 -18.65 -7.32 11.62
N PHE A 131 -18.46 -6.08 11.11
CA PHE A 131 -17.37 -5.76 10.21
C PHE A 131 -16.00 -5.99 10.86
N LYS A 132 -15.76 -5.44 12.06
CA LYS A 132 -14.50 -5.63 12.81
C LYS A 132 -14.21 -7.10 13.07
N ALA A 133 -15.21 -7.88 13.44
CA ALA A 133 -15.08 -9.32 13.65
C ALA A 133 -14.70 -10.04 12.35
N ALA A 134 -15.39 -9.77 11.25
CA ALA A 134 -15.09 -10.36 9.95
C ALA A 134 -13.71 -9.97 9.43
N PHE A 135 -13.33 -8.69 9.56
CA PHE A 135 -12.02 -8.19 9.17
C PHE A 135 -10.90 -8.85 9.99
N SER A 136 -11.05 -8.88 11.31
CA SER A 136 -10.05 -9.50 12.22
C SER A 136 -9.91 -11.00 11.94
N ALA A 137 -11.00 -11.70 11.65
CA ALA A 137 -10.96 -13.11 11.27
C ALA A 137 -10.20 -13.33 9.96
N ALA A 138 -10.48 -12.53 8.93
CA ALA A 138 -9.79 -12.60 7.65
C ALA A 138 -8.28 -12.28 7.80
N ALA A 139 -7.95 -11.22 8.53
CA ALA A 139 -6.57 -10.81 8.77
C ALA A 139 -5.78 -11.82 9.62
N ALA A 140 -6.42 -12.42 10.64
CA ALA A 140 -5.82 -13.49 11.44
C ALA A 140 -5.56 -14.75 10.61
N GLY A 141 -6.45 -15.04 9.65
CA GLY A 141 -6.36 -16.20 8.75
C GLY A 141 -5.29 -16.09 7.66
N VAL A 142 -4.62 -14.96 7.50
CA VAL A 142 -3.50 -14.82 6.55
C VAL A 142 -2.38 -15.76 6.96
N GLN A 143 -2.04 -16.68 6.05
CA GLN A 143 -0.95 -17.63 6.27
C GLN A 143 0.41 -16.97 6.02
N GLY A 144 1.24 -16.94 7.05
CA GLY A 144 2.52 -16.23 7.00
C GLY A 144 2.36 -14.71 7.03
N SER A 145 3.11 -14.02 6.20
CA SER A 145 3.13 -12.56 6.12
C SER A 145 2.13 -12.02 5.11
N GLY A 146 1.49 -10.91 5.44
CA GLY A 146 0.55 -10.26 4.54
C GLY A 146 -0.23 -9.14 5.21
N TRP A 147 -1.36 -8.79 4.62
CA TRP A 147 -2.17 -7.64 4.99
C TRP A 147 -3.65 -7.99 5.01
N GLY A 148 -4.40 -7.41 5.97
CA GLY A 148 -5.86 -7.29 5.92
C GLY A 148 -6.27 -5.93 5.35
N TRP A 149 -7.30 -5.90 4.51
CA TRP A 149 -7.75 -4.69 3.83
C TRP A 149 -9.26 -4.51 3.89
N LEU A 150 -9.70 -3.26 4.03
CA LEU A 150 -10.99 -2.80 3.55
C LEU A 150 -10.73 -2.09 2.21
N GLY A 151 -11.28 -2.61 1.13
CA GLY A 151 -11.16 -2.06 -0.21
C GLY A 151 -12.49 -1.52 -0.72
N TYR A 152 -12.45 -0.52 -1.59
CA TYR A 152 -13.59 -0.03 -2.35
C TYR A 152 -13.60 -0.66 -3.74
N ASN A 153 -14.70 -1.27 -4.10
CA ASN A 153 -14.91 -1.86 -5.43
C ASN A 153 -15.66 -0.86 -6.31
N LYS A 154 -14.95 -0.27 -7.29
CA LYS A 154 -15.55 0.73 -8.21
C LYS A 154 -16.66 0.16 -9.09
N ALA A 155 -16.62 -1.13 -9.40
CA ALA A 155 -17.62 -1.76 -10.26
C ALA A 155 -18.97 -1.95 -9.54
N THR A 156 -18.94 -2.22 -8.22
CA THR A 156 -20.14 -2.45 -7.43
C THR A 156 -20.56 -1.21 -6.61
N GLY A 157 -19.68 -0.23 -6.45
CA GLY A 157 -19.87 0.90 -5.54
C GLY A 157 -19.84 0.52 -4.07
N GLY A 158 -19.39 -0.68 -3.72
CA GLY A 158 -19.39 -1.24 -2.38
C GLY A 158 -18.01 -1.36 -1.75
N VAL A 159 -17.98 -1.76 -0.48
CA VAL A 159 -16.75 -2.04 0.26
C VAL A 159 -16.61 -3.54 0.53
N GLU A 160 -15.36 -4.03 0.48
CA GLU A 160 -15.04 -5.46 0.62
C GLU A 160 -13.84 -5.66 1.54
N ILE A 161 -13.89 -6.70 2.37
CA ILE A 161 -12.72 -7.21 3.09
C ILE A 161 -11.93 -8.10 2.11
N ALA A 162 -10.64 -7.86 2.01
CA ALA A 162 -9.72 -8.69 1.26
C ALA A 162 -8.41 -8.88 2.03
N THR A 163 -7.61 -9.86 1.64
CA THR A 163 -6.26 -10.08 2.17
C THR A 163 -5.28 -10.18 1.01
N THR A 164 -4.05 -9.72 1.24
CA THR A 164 -2.96 -9.89 0.29
C THR A 164 -1.77 -10.55 0.97
N ALA A 165 -1.06 -11.40 0.24
CA ALA A 165 0.15 -12.05 0.73
C ALA A 165 1.35 -11.10 0.63
N ASN A 166 2.29 -11.28 1.54
CA ASN A 166 3.55 -10.53 1.56
C ASN A 166 3.34 -9.03 1.48
N GLN A 167 3.90 -8.36 0.46
CA GLN A 167 3.73 -6.93 0.23
C GLN A 167 2.89 -6.63 -1.02
N ASP A 168 2.10 -7.58 -1.50
CA ASP A 168 1.23 -7.36 -2.64
C ASP A 168 0.22 -6.22 -2.33
N PRO A 169 0.17 -5.16 -3.16
CA PRO A 169 -0.78 -4.08 -2.95
C PRO A 169 -2.21 -4.52 -3.25
N LEU A 170 -3.19 -4.00 -2.52
CA LEU A 170 -4.61 -4.32 -2.75
C LEU A 170 -5.08 -4.01 -4.18
N SER A 171 -4.47 -3.01 -4.82
CA SER A 171 -4.78 -2.64 -6.21
C SER A 171 -4.58 -3.78 -7.21
N THR A 172 -3.76 -4.79 -6.90
CA THR A 172 -3.60 -5.99 -7.75
C THR A 172 -4.85 -6.86 -7.79
N LEU A 173 -5.77 -6.68 -6.83
CA LEU A 173 -7.09 -7.33 -6.80
C LEU A 173 -8.20 -6.46 -7.42
N GLY A 174 -7.87 -5.32 -8.02
CA GLY A 174 -8.84 -4.39 -8.61
C GLY A 174 -9.61 -3.54 -7.59
N LEU A 175 -9.20 -3.55 -6.32
CA LEU A 175 -9.83 -2.78 -5.25
C LEU A 175 -9.00 -1.53 -4.91
N VAL A 176 -9.67 -0.44 -4.53
CA VAL A 176 -9.01 0.76 -4.02
C VAL A 176 -8.83 0.63 -2.50
N PRO A 177 -7.59 0.73 -1.97
CA PRO A 177 -7.34 0.54 -0.54
C PRO A 177 -7.89 1.70 0.29
N LEU A 178 -8.73 1.39 1.27
CA LEU A 178 -9.29 2.34 2.22
C LEU A 178 -8.62 2.22 3.59
N LEU A 179 -8.60 1.01 4.16
CA LEU A 179 -7.95 0.66 5.42
C LEU A 179 -7.05 -0.55 5.20
N GLY A 180 -5.78 -0.46 5.62
CA GLY A 180 -4.85 -1.56 5.64
C GLY A 180 -4.37 -1.87 7.06
N VAL A 181 -4.25 -3.14 7.40
CA VAL A 181 -3.64 -3.62 8.64
C VAL A 181 -2.56 -4.62 8.29
N ASP A 182 -1.35 -4.29 8.69
CA ASP A 182 -0.18 -5.15 8.53
C ASP A 182 -0.24 -6.32 9.50
N VAL A 183 -0.17 -7.54 9.00
CA VAL A 183 -0.12 -8.78 9.81
C VAL A 183 1.19 -9.55 9.63
N TRP A 184 2.22 -8.89 9.12
CA TRP A 184 3.60 -9.35 9.27
C TRP A 184 3.97 -9.38 10.75
N GLU A 185 4.77 -10.36 11.19
CA GLU A 185 5.19 -10.47 12.60
C GLU A 185 5.94 -9.23 13.08
N HIS A 186 6.69 -8.54 12.20
CA HIS A 186 7.37 -7.30 12.55
C HIS A 186 6.42 -6.18 13.02
N ALA A 187 5.15 -6.23 12.64
CA ALA A 187 4.16 -5.22 13.03
C ALA A 187 3.63 -5.41 14.46
N TYR A 188 3.79 -6.60 15.06
CA TYR A 188 3.16 -6.89 16.36
C TYR A 188 3.97 -7.79 17.29
N TYR A 189 4.99 -8.53 16.82
CA TYR A 189 5.60 -9.62 17.62
C TYR A 189 6.25 -9.14 18.91
N LEU A 190 6.84 -7.95 18.95
CA LEU A 190 7.47 -7.45 20.19
C LEU A 190 6.46 -7.20 21.30
N ASP A 191 5.24 -6.78 20.99
CA ASP A 191 4.18 -6.50 21.96
C ASP A 191 3.30 -7.74 22.24
N TYR A 192 2.92 -8.46 21.20
CA TYR A 192 1.89 -9.51 21.26
C TYR A 192 2.44 -10.92 21.03
N LYS A 193 3.75 -11.08 20.78
CA LYS A 193 4.39 -12.37 20.47
C LYS A 193 3.67 -13.07 19.31
N ASN A 194 3.37 -14.35 19.46
CA ASN A 194 2.66 -15.16 18.46
C ASN A 194 1.13 -14.98 18.49
N VAL A 195 0.59 -14.05 19.30
CA VAL A 195 -0.86 -13.90 19.48
C VAL A 195 -1.38 -12.77 18.57
N ARG A 196 -1.35 -12.98 17.26
CA ARG A 196 -1.88 -12.04 16.25
C ARG A 196 -3.31 -11.56 16.55
N PRO A 197 -4.26 -12.40 17.07
CA PRO A 197 -5.60 -11.94 17.42
C PRO A 197 -5.63 -10.81 18.45
N ASP A 198 -4.72 -10.77 19.42
CA ASP A 198 -4.68 -9.71 20.43
C ASP A 198 -4.24 -8.37 19.81
N TYR A 199 -3.27 -8.39 18.89
CA TYR A 199 -2.91 -7.23 18.09
C TYR A 199 -4.12 -6.74 17.28
N LEU A 200 -4.82 -7.65 16.58
CA LEU A 200 -6.00 -7.32 15.78
C LEU A 200 -7.18 -6.79 16.61
N LYS A 201 -7.26 -7.15 17.88
CA LYS A 201 -8.21 -6.55 18.83
C LYS A 201 -7.80 -5.15 19.24
N ALA A 202 -6.51 -4.92 19.48
CA ALA A 202 -5.98 -3.65 19.95
C ALA A 202 -5.95 -2.57 18.85
N ILE A 203 -5.65 -2.93 17.60
CA ILE A 203 -5.48 -1.99 16.50
C ILE A 203 -6.72 -1.09 16.27
N TRP A 204 -7.93 -1.58 16.57
CA TRP A 204 -9.17 -0.84 16.39
C TRP A 204 -9.26 0.43 17.24
N GLN A 205 -8.45 0.55 18.30
CA GLN A 205 -8.40 1.72 19.18
C GLN A 205 -7.70 2.92 18.50
N VAL A 206 -6.89 2.66 17.48
CA VAL A 206 -6.04 3.65 16.82
C VAL A 206 -6.34 3.81 15.33
N VAL A 207 -7.43 3.23 14.82
CA VAL A 207 -7.83 3.41 13.42
C VAL A 207 -8.33 4.84 13.17
N ASN A 208 -7.75 5.50 12.20
CA ASN A 208 -8.13 6.82 11.71
C ASN A 208 -9.30 6.72 10.71
N TRP A 209 -10.52 6.57 11.20
CA TRP A 209 -11.71 6.45 10.36
C TRP A 209 -11.96 7.69 9.50
N LYS A 210 -11.47 8.86 9.91
CA LYS A 210 -11.53 10.07 9.09
C LYS A 210 -10.71 9.88 7.82
N ASN A 211 -9.46 9.40 7.93
CA ASN A 211 -8.63 9.12 6.75
C ASN A 211 -9.24 8.01 5.87
N VAL A 212 -9.83 6.99 6.46
CA VAL A 212 -10.52 5.92 5.70
C VAL A 212 -11.69 6.52 4.88
N ALA A 213 -12.46 7.45 5.46
CA ALA A 213 -13.55 8.15 4.76
C ALA A 213 -13.03 9.09 3.66
N GLU A 214 -11.93 9.80 3.90
CA GLU A 214 -11.26 10.64 2.89
C GLU A 214 -10.78 9.82 1.69
N ARG A 215 -10.22 8.63 1.94
CA ARG A 215 -9.82 7.68 0.89
C ARG A 215 -11.03 7.17 0.09
N LEU A 216 -12.15 6.91 0.74
CA LEU A 216 -13.39 6.53 0.06
C LEU A 216 -13.87 7.66 -0.86
N ALA A 217 -13.87 8.90 -0.38
CA ALA A 217 -14.26 10.06 -1.19
C ALA A 217 -13.36 10.26 -2.41
N ALA A 218 -12.06 10.03 -2.26
CA ALA A 218 -11.08 10.12 -3.35
C ALA A 218 -11.14 8.93 -4.33
N ALA A 219 -11.74 7.81 -3.92
CA ALA A 219 -11.82 6.59 -4.74
C ALA A 219 -12.97 6.62 -5.77
N LYS A 220 -13.95 7.47 -5.57
CA LYS A 220 -15.14 7.64 -6.42
C LYS A 220 -14.85 8.51 -7.62
#